data_f43a60a13b5147548c40db950f4deba3
#
_entry.id   f43a60a13b5147548c40db950f4deba3
#
_cell.length_a   1.000
_cell.length_b   1.000
_cell.length_c   1.000
_cell.angle_alpha   90.00
_cell.angle_beta   90.00
_cell.angle_gamma   90.00
#
_symmetry.space_group_name_H-M   'P 1'
#
loop_
_entity.id
_entity.type
_entity.pdbx_description
1 polymer ?
#
loop_
_entity_poly.entity_id
_entity_poly.type
_entity_poly.pdbx_seq_one_letter_code
_entity_poly.pdbx_strand_id
1 'polypeptide(L)'
;MKYVDCGCGKIPYISLLAILSISLTVNLPGLAISPIMGKLDEVFTNVTELEIQLLTVLPNLVTIPFILCSGKLCTPKNQMYILGGGLAIYALTGVLYFFADKMIELIVLSCLLGVGCGLIIPLAASMISEYTVGKARTKALGMKSGVSNFMVIFATLFVGWVASYNWHIAFTVYLIPLIPLCLIQFMTRKYIYGHRIDYPNEFVPPVHEPSRPSDDDIAQAKRTGKPAGPNFHYQGKLSLMLLAGLMALYFIATYGTEVVSYYLPFTMKDYHLSTGDVGVATAMYFASATLSGFILPKAIKVCREWTMEIALFLVVFGLFFVGVLHAYWTYIVGIFIMGLGYGIIQPLIYDKTSYVAPNTAKQNEYFSYLLTCNYIGISLVPFIIGAARRLFNSHSDNFSFIFNGFILLAVLLIAIWKRHSFVIEADADSYETQPSTLGRITSPAPKPAAPSKK
;
A
#
# COMPACT_ATOMS: atom_id res chain seq x y z
N MET A 1 -3.14 -24.83 -22.04
CA MET A 1 -2.85 -23.76 -21.07
C MET A 1 -4.05 -22.82 -20.98
N LYS A 2 -4.38 -22.30 -19.79
CA LYS A 2 -5.38 -21.23 -19.67
C LYS A 2 -4.69 -19.88 -19.93
N TYR A 3 -5.37 -18.97 -20.61
CA TYR A 3 -4.86 -17.64 -20.97
C TYR A 3 -5.73 -16.55 -20.35
N VAL A 4 -5.11 -15.40 -20.06
CA VAL A 4 -5.78 -14.20 -19.55
C VAL A 4 -5.49 -13.05 -20.48
N ASP A 5 -6.50 -12.23 -20.73
CA ASP A 5 -6.37 -10.99 -21.48
C ASP A 5 -5.51 -9.97 -20.71
N CYS A 6 -4.47 -9.47 -21.36
CA CYS A 6 -3.57 -8.46 -20.82
C CYS A 6 -3.80 -7.05 -21.42
N GLY A 7 -4.86 -6.89 -22.23
CA GLY A 7 -5.21 -5.61 -22.88
C GLY A 7 -4.52 -5.38 -24.23
N CYS A 8 -3.44 -6.11 -24.53
CA CYS A 8 -2.73 -6.07 -25.82
C CYS A 8 -2.46 -7.47 -26.40
N GLY A 9 -3.14 -8.49 -25.88
CA GLY A 9 -3.01 -9.90 -26.22
C GLY A 9 -3.41 -10.77 -25.05
N LYS A 10 -3.03 -12.06 -25.12
CA LYS A 10 -3.29 -13.03 -24.06
C LYS A 10 -1.97 -13.59 -23.53
N ILE A 11 -1.80 -13.59 -22.22
CA ILE A 11 -0.65 -14.21 -21.54
C ILE A 11 -1.10 -15.49 -20.80
N PRO A 12 -0.19 -16.44 -20.54
CA PRO A 12 -0.50 -17.62 -19.74
C PRO A 12 -1.01 -17.23 -18.35
N TYR A 13 -2.10 -17.85 -17.89
CA TYR A 13 -2.67 -17.58 -16.56
C TYR A 13 -1.65 -17.83 -15.44
N ILE A 14 -0.79 -18.86 -15.61
CA ILE A 14 0.27 -19.16 -14.64
C ILE A 14 1.28 -18.04 -14.49
N SER A 15 1.59 -17.29 -15.57
CA SER A 15 2.49 -16.14 -15.51
C SER A 15 1.88 -14.99 -14.72
N LEU A 16 0.58 -14.72 -14.90
CA LEU A 16 -0.11 -13.70 -14.11
C LEU A 16 -0.19 -14.10 -12.62
N LEU A 17 -0.50 -15.36 -12.33
CA LEU A 17 -0.49 -15.89 -10.96
C LEU A 17 0.89 -15.80 -10.32
N ALA A 18 1.94 -16.15 -11.07
CA ALA A 18 3.31 -16.07 -10.63
C ALA A 18 3.68 -14.61 -10.27
N ILE A 19 3.38 -13.64 -11.14
CA ILE A 19 3.62 -12.22 -10.86
C ILE A 19 2.82 -11.74 -9.64
N LEU A 20 1.54 -12.13 -9.53
CA LEU A 20 0.70 -11.79 -8.39
C LEU A 20 1.19 -12.42 -7.08
N SER A 21 1.84 -13.59 -7.13
CA SER A 21 2.39 -14.25 -5.93
C SER A 21 3.50 -13.43 -5.25
N ILE A 22 4.21 -12.55 -5.98
CA ILE A 22 5.16 -11.61 -5.39
C ILE A 22 4.46 -10.72 -4.35
N SER A 23 3.21 -10.38 -4.60
CA SER A 23 2.42 -9.51 -3.71
C SER A 23 2.09 -10.13 -2.36
N LEU A 24 2.21 -11.45 -2.23
CA LEU A 24 2.09 -12.13 -0.93
C LEU A 24 3.16 -11.69 0.08
N THR A 25 4.31 -11.20 -0.41
CA THR A 25 5.48 -10.90 0.43
C THR A 25 5.60 -9.42 0.81
N VAL A 26 4.91 -8.52 0.08
CA VAL A 26 5.19 -7.07 0.11
C VAL A 26 4.93 -6.42 1.48
N ASN A 27 3.85 -6.77 2.15
CA ASN A 27 3.44 -6.13 3.41
C ASN A 27 3.77 -6.96 4.67
N LEU A 28 4.35 -8.15 4.52
CA LEU A 28 4.62 -9.04 5.65
C LEU A 28 5.70 -8.54 6.62
N PRO A 29 6.84 -7.95 6.17
CA PRO A 29 7.98 -7.72 7.06
C PRO A 29 7.67 -6.90 8.29
N GLY A 30 6.89 -5.84 8.14
CA GLY A 30 6.57 -4.96 9.24
C GLY A 30 5.27 -5.29 10.01
N LEU A 31 4.42 -6.16 9.46
CA LEU A 31 3.06 -6.34 9.99
C LEU A 31 2.79 -7.75 10.51
N ALA A 32 3.44 -8.77 9.94
CA ALA A 32 3.14 -10.16 10.24
C ALA A 32 3.37 -10.54 11.71
N ILE A 33 4.44 -10.03 12.31
CA ILE A 33 4.82 -10.36 13.70
C ILE A 33 4.22 -9.41 14.74
N SER A 34 3.49 -8.38 14.33
CA SER A 34 2.85 -7.45 15.27
C SER A 34 2.09 -8.16 16.39
N PRO A 35 1.28 -9.21 16.15
CA PRO A 35 0.51 -9.86 17.20
C PRO A 35 1.35 -10.48 18.33
N ILE A 36 2.61 -10.85 18.07
CA ILE A 36 3.45 -11.54 19.07
C ILE A 36 4.34 -10.60 19.88
N MET A 37 4.34 -9.29 19.63
CA MET A 37 5.22 -8.36 20.36
C MET A 37 5.00 -8.41 21.85
N GLY A 38 3.73 -8.49 22.31
CA GLY A 38 3.40 -8.66 23.74
C GLY A 38 3.93 -9.98 24.33
N LYS A 39 3.97 -11.07 23.52
CA LYS A 39 4.55 -12.34 23.94
C LYS A 39 6.07 -12.29 24.02
N LEU A 40 6.71 -11.61 23.07
CA LEU A 40 8.17 -11.40 23.10
C LEU A 40 8.59 -10.57 24.32
N ASP A 41 7.81 -9.61 24.74
CA ASP A 41 8.01 -8.84 25.96
C ASP A 41 7.97 -9.71 27.24
N GLU A 42 7.15 -10.75 27.25
CA GLU A 42 7.13 -11.75 28.35
C GLU A 42 8.37 -12.66 28.34
N VAL A 43 8.85 -13.03 27.14
CA VAL A 43 9.99 -13.95 26.96
C VAL A 43 11.31 -13.24 27.23
N PHE A 44 11.49 -12.02 26.73
CA PHE A 44 12.71 -11.24 26.82
C PHE A 44 12.61 -10.16 27.92
N THR A 45 12.62 -10.57 29.19
CA THR A 45 12.41 -9.70 30.35
C THR A 45 13.49 -8.60 30.54
N ASN A 46 14.64 -8.73 29.89
CA ASN A 46 15.76 -7.79 30.00
C ASN A 46 15.85 -6.79 28.84
N VAL A 47 14.83 -6.72 27.97
CA VAL A 47 14.79 -5.80 26.82
C VAL A 47 13.71 -4.75 27.02
N THR A 48 13.87 -3.64 26.34
CA THR A 48 12.87 -2.56 26.37
C THR A 48 11.79 -2.81 25.31
N GLU A 49 10.57 -2.28 25.54
CA GLU A 49 9.47 -2.28 24.57
C GLU A 49 9.92 -1.76 23.19
N LEU A 50 10.81 -0.73 23.18
CA LEU A 50 11.36 -0.18 21.96
C LEU A 50 12.21 -1.21 21.18
N GLU A 51 13.02 -2.04 21.88
CA GLU A 51 13.84 -3.06 21.22
C GLU A 51 12.95 -4.13 20.56
N ILE A 52 11.83 -4.48 21.15
CA ILE A 52 10.84 -5.39 20.55
C ILE A 52 10.20 -4.75 19.33
N GLN A 53 9.82 -3.47 19.42
CA GLN A 53 9.24 -2.73 18.30
C GLN A 53 10.23 -2.56 17.14
N LEU A 54 11.55 -2.54 17.40
CA LEU A 54 12.59 -2.51 16.35
C LEU A 54 12.48 -3.70 15.38
N LEU A 55 11.95 -4.84 15.79
CA LEU A 55 11.71 -5.98 14.89
C LEU A 55 10.78 -5.64 13.73
N THR A 56 9.85 -4.70 13.94
CA THR A 56 8.92 -4.21 12.91
C THR A 56 9.42 -2.93 12.23
N VAL A 57 10.13 -2.08 12.98
CA VAL A 57 10.66 -0.80 12.47
C VAL A 57 11.81 -1.01 11.49
N LEU A 58 12.79 -1.85 11.87
CA LEU A 58 14.02 -2.00 11.10
C LEU A 58 13.80 -2.55 9.69
N PRO A 59 12.95 -3.57 9.46
CA PRO A 59 12.64 -3.98 8.10
C PRO A 59 12.15 -2.82 7.24
N ASN A 60 11.26 -1.99 7.77
CA ASN A 60 10.69 -0.85 7.05
C ASN A 60 11.75 0.22 6.75
N LEU A 61 12.62 0.56 7.72
CA LEU A 61 13.70 1.53 7.53
C LEU A 61 14.73 1.05 6.50
N VAL A 62 15.18 -0.20 6.65
CA VAL A 62 16.17 -0.78 5.74
C VAL A 62 15.61 -0.98 4.34
N THR A 63 14.31 -1.22 4.21
CA THR A 63 13.62 -1.32 2.92
C THR A 63 13.78 -0.05 2.07
N ILE A 64 13.79 1.15 2.67
CA ILE A 64 13.85 2.43 1.95
C ILE A 64 15.05 2.56 0.99
N PRO A 65 16.31 2.43 1.44
CA PRO A 65 17.47 2.54 0.54
C PRO A 65 17.47 1.44 -0.52
N PHE A 66 16.98 0.24 -0.20
CA PHE A 66 16.96 -0.86 -1.16
C PHE A 66 15.83 -0.73 -2.20
N ILE A 67 14.71 -0.10 -1.89
CA ILE A 67 13.70 0.33 -2.89
C ILE A 67 14.34 1.28 -3.91
N LEU A 68 15.07 2.30 -3.43
CA LEU A 68 15.72 3.28 -4.29
C LEU A 68 16.83 2.66 -5.14
N CYS A 69 17.62 1.76 -4.55
CA CYS A 69 18.65 0.99 -5.26
C CYS A 69 18.04 0.07 -6.32
N SER A 70 16.99 -0.69 -5.95
CA SER A 70 16.29 -1.59 -6.86
C SER A 70 15.73 -0.82 -8.07
N GLY A 71 15.09 0.33 -7.85
CA GLY A 71 14.55 1.17 -8.93
C GLY A 71 15.61 1.65 -9.93
N LYS A 72 16.86 1.91 -9.47
CA LYS A 72 17.97 2.33 -10.32
C LYS A 72 18.69 1.16 -10.98
N LEU A 73 18.88 0.06 -10.27
CA LEU A 73 19.60 -1.12 -10.74
C LEU A 73 18.75 -2.03 -11.65
N CYS A 74 17.42 -1.93 -11.53
CA CYS A 74 16.51 -2.79 -12.25
C CYS A 74 16.46 -2.41 -13.73
N THR A 75 17.17 -3.20 -14.54
CA THR A 75 17.06 -3.17 -15.99
C THR A 75 16.28 -4.41 -16.46
N PRO A 76 15.71 -4.38 -17.68
CA PRO A 76 15.02 -5.53 -18.24
C PRO A 76 15.84 -6.83 -18.26
N LYS A 77 17.16 -6.73 -18.27
CA LYS A 77 18.08 -7.88 -18.25
C LYS A 77 18.30 -8.43 -16.84
N ASN A 78 18.31 -7.56 -15.82
CA ASN A 78 18.68 -7.93 -14.44
C ASN A 78 17.48 -8.13 -13.52
N GLN A 79 16.28 -7.80 -13.99
CA GLN A 79 15.05 -7.82 -13.18
C GLN A 79 14.80 -9.16 -12.48
N MET A 80 15.00 -10.28 -13.18
CA MET A 80 14.81 -11.62 -12.60
C MET A 80 15.89 -11.99 -11.59
N TYR A 81 17.12 -11.54 -11.77
CA TYR A 81 18.21 -11.78 -10.81
C TYR A 81 17.99 -10.99 -9.52
N ILE A 82 17.55 -9.72 -9.63
CA ILE A 82 17.23 -8.87 -8.47
C ILE A 82 16.03 -9.45 -7.72
N LEU A 83 14.98 -9.85 -8.43
CA LEU A 83 13.80 -10.50 -7.85
C LEU A 83 14.17 -11.80 -7.13
N GLY A 84 14.89 -12.69 -7.81
CA GLY A 84 15.30 -13.98 -7.25
C GLY A 84 16.23 -13.82 -6.07
N GLY A 85 17.19 -12.89 -6.14
CA GLY A 85 18.10 -12.57 -5.03
C GLY A 85 17.34 -12.00 -3.82
N GLY A 86 16.42 -11.06 -4.04
CA GLY A 86 15.58 -10.51 -2.98
C GLY A 86 14.70 -11.57 -2.30
N LEU A 87 14.03 -12.42 -3.10
CA LEU A 87 13.20 -13.52 -2.59
C LEU A 87 14.04 -14.56 -1.82
N ALA A 88 15.25 -14.87 -2.31
CA ALA A 88 16.15 -15.82 -1.66
C ALA A 88 16.66 -15.26 -0.31
N ILE A 89 17.08 -13.99 -0.25
CA ILE A 89 17.48 -13.33 1.00
C ILE A 89 16.31 -13.34 1.99
N TYR A 90 15.10 -13.01 1.54
CA TYR A 90 13.93 -12.99 2.38
C TYR A 90 13.61 -14.39 2.94
N ALA A 91 13.55 -15.42 2.09
CA ALA A 91 13.27 -16.79 2.51
C ALA A 91 14.36 -17.35 3.44
N LEU A 92 15.65 -17.06 3.14
CA LEU A 92 16.76 -17.44 4.01
C LEU A 92 16.62 -16.82 5.40
N THR A 93 16.25 -15.53 5.46
CA THR A 93 15.99 -14.84 6.72
C THR A 93 14.88 -15.53 7.51
N GLY A 94 13.78 -15.95 6.83
CA GLY A 94 12.69 -16.71 7.45
C GLY A 94 13.15 -18.04 8.06
N VAL A 95 14.08 -18.73 7.41
CA VAL A 95 14.70 -19.96 7.98
C VAL A 95 15.57 -19.63 9.19
N LEU A 96 16.38 -18.58 9.12
CA LEU A 96 17.30 -18.20 10.20
C LEU A 96 16.56 -17.74 11.46
N TYR A 97 15.40 -17.10 11.33
CA TYR A 97 14.56 -16.73 12.47
C TYR A 97 14.15 -17.92 13.34
N PHE A 98 14.03 -19.11 12.75
CA PHE A 98 13.68 -20.31 13.49
C PHE A 98 14.75 -20.76 14.50
N PHE A 99 15.99 -20.37 14.27
CA PHE A 99 17.16 -20.71 15.09
C PHE A 99 17.63 -19.57 15.99
N ALA A 100 16.93 -18.42 15.96
CA ALA A 100 17.33 -17.24 16.71
C ALA A 100 16.70 -17.25 18.12
N ASP A 101 17.55 -17.31 19.15
CA ASP A 101 17.14 -17.34 20.55
C ASP A 101 17.41 -16.02 21.29
N LYS A 102 18.18 -15.11 20.67
CA LYS A 102 18.57 -13.83 21.29
C LYS A 102 17.94 -12.66 20.57
N MET A 103 17.54 -11.63 21.32
CA MET A 103 16.94 -10.43 20.76
C MET A 103 17.84 -9.76 19.71
N ILE A 104 19.15 -9.70 19.93
CA ILE A 104 20.08 -9.12 18.95
C ILE A 104 20.09 -9.89 17.61
N GLU A 105 19.94 -11.21 17.65
CA GLU A 105 19.87 -12.05 16.46
C GLU A 105 18.58 -11.74 15.68
N LEU A 106 17.44 -11.62 16.37
CA LEU A 106 16.17 -11.23 15.78
C LEU A 106 16.26 -9.84 15.12
N ILE A 107 16.90 -8.88 15.79
CA ILE A 107 17.11 -7.51 15.27
C ILE A 107 17.97 -7.54 13.99
N VAL A 108 19.08 -8.28 13.97
CA VAL A 108 19.93 -8.40 12.77
C VAL A 108 19.18 -9.06 11.62
N LEU A 109 18.42 -10.11 11.90
CA LEU A 109 17.57 -10.77 10.90
C LEU A 109 16.47 -9.85 10.38
N SER A 110 15.90 -8.97 11.21
CA SER A 110 14.93 -7.94 10.78
C SER A 110 15.54 -6.98 9.75
N CYS A 111 16.80 -6.57 9.92
CA CYS A 111 17.50 -5.77 8.92
C CYS A 111 17.67 -6.54 7.60
N LEU A 112 18.09 -7.81 7.67
CA LEU A 112 18.27 -8.63 6.48
C LEU A 112 16.95 -8.87 5.74
N LEU A 113 15.85 -9.03 6.47
CA LEU A 113 14.49 -9.10 5.94
C LEU A 113 14.13 -7.85 5.14
N GLY A 114 14.46 -6.66 5.68
CA GLY A 114 14.28 -5.37 5.02
C GLY A 114 15.04 -5.24 3.70
N VAL A 115 16.27 -5.76 3.63
CA VAL A 115 17.05 -5.82 2.37
C VAL A 115 16.31 -6.62 1.31
N GLY A 116 15.89 -7.85 1.64
CA GLY A 116 15.14 -8.71 0.71
C GLY A 116 13.86 -8.03 0.23
N CYS A 117 13.09 -7.45 1.14
CA CYS A 117 11.83 -6.79 0.86
C CYS A 117 12.02 -5.55 -0.04
N GLY A 118 13.01 -4.71 0.25
CA GLY A 118 13.31 -3.51 -0.54
C GLY A 118 13.64 -3.80 -2.00
N LEU A 119 14.28 -4.92 -2.27
CA LEU A 119 14.57 -5.37 -3.63
C LEU A 119 13.30 -5.83 -4.39
N ILE A 120 12.29 -6.38 -3.68
CA ILE A 120 11.11 -7.02 -4.26
C ILE A 120 9.97 -6.02 -4.53
N ILE A 121 9.73 -5.08 -3.59
CA ILE A 121 8.54 -4.22 -3.58
C ILE A 121 8.30 -3.48 -4.91
N PRO A 122 9.28 -2.77 -5.50
CA PRO A 122 9.05 -2.05 -6.74
C PRO A 122 8.81 -3.00 -7.92
N LEU A 123 9.39 -4.20 -7.89
CA LEU A 123 9.26 -5.20 -8.96
C LEU A 123 7.85 -5.78 -9.05
N ALA A 124 7.16 -5.93 -7.91
CA ALA A 124 5.78 -6.43 -7.89
C ALA A 124 4.82 -5.57 -8.71
N ALA A 125 4.97 -4.24 -8.68
CA ALA A 125 4.14 -3.32 -9.45
C ALA A 125 4.64 -3.14 -10.88
N SER A 126 5.96 -3.04 -11.08
CA SER A 126 6.55 -2.81 -12.40
C SER A 126 6.31 -3.98 -13.35
N MET A 127 6.41 -5.22 -12.88
CA MET A 127 6.14 -6.40 -13.70
C MET A 127 4.67 -6.46 -14.15
N ILE A 128 3.72 -6.15 -13.28
CA ILE A 128 2.30 -6.06 -13.69
C ILE A 128 2.16 -5.00 -14.79
N SER A 129 2.77 -3.84 -14.60
CA SER A 129 2.68 -2.72 -15.54
C SER A 129 3.38 -3.00 -16.88
N GLU A 130 4.38 -3.87 -16.89
CA GLU A 130 5.11 -4.29 -18.11
C GLU A 130 4.26 -5.19 -19.01
N TYR A 131 3.49 -6.12 -18.41
CA TYR A 131 2.78 -7.14 -19.17
C TYR A 131 1.29 -6.87 -19.36
N THR A 132 0.74 -5.82 -18.76
CA THR A 132 -0.68 -5.48 -18.84
C THR A 132 -0.91 -4.03 -19.25
N VAL A 133 -2.00 -3.76 -19.98
CA VAL A 133 -2.34 -2.43 -20.51
C VAL A 133 -3.81 -2.11 -20.22
N GLY A 134 -4.13 -0.81 -20.04
CA GLY A 134 -5.51 -0.32 -19.90
C GLY A 134 -6.27 -0.97 -18.73
N LYS A 135 -7.51 -1.39 -18.97
CA LYS A 135 -8.38 -1.99 -17.95
C LYS A 135 -7.80 -3.27 -17.32
N ALA A 136 -7.05 -4.07 -18.11
CA ALA A 136 -6.39 -5.27 -17.61
C ALA A 136 -5.30 -4.91 -16.57
N ARG A 137 -4.55 -3.82 -16.81
CA ARG A 137 -3.55 -3.31 -15.86
C ARG A 137 -4.19 -2.86 -14.55
N THR A 138 -5.24 -2.04 -14.62
CA THR A 138 -5.97 -1.58 -13.43
C THR A 138 -6.52 -2.74 -12.62
N LYS A 139 -7.12 -3.73 -13.31
CA LYS A 139 -7.61 -4.96 -12.66
C LYS A 139 -6.48 -5.75 -11.99
N ALA A 140 -5.34 -5.94 -12.68
CA ALA A 140 -4.21 -6.68 -12.14
C ALA A 140 -3.56 -5.97 -10.94
N LEU A 141 -3.45 -4.63 -10.97
CA LEU A 141 -2.98 -3.83 -9.83
C LEU A 141 -3.96 -3.89 -8.64
N GLY A 142 -5.27 -3.88 -8.91
CA GLY A 142 -6.29 -4.11 -7.88
C GLY A 142 -6.16 -5.50 -7.24
N MET A 143 -5.97 -6.54 -8.06
CA MET A 143 -5.71 -7.91 -7.58
C MET A 143 -4.43 -7.99 -6.75
N LYS A 144 -3.36 -7.28 -7.15
CA LYS A 144 -2.11 -7.15 -6.37
C LYS A 144 -2.40 -6.65 -4.96
N SER A 145 -3.11 -5.54 -4.83
CA SER A 145 -3.46 -4.97 -3.52
C SER A 145 -4.34 -5.92 -2.70
N GLY A 146 -5.33 -6.55 -3.33
CA GLY A 146 -6.18 -7.55 -2.68
C GLY A 146 -5.38 -8.74 -2.15
N VAL A 147 -4.45 -9.28 -2.94
CA VAL A 147 -3.58 -10.41 -2.54
C VAL A 147 -2.65 -9.99 -1.39
N SER A 148 -2.06 -8.78 -1.43
CA SER A 148 -1.21 -8.29 -0.35
C SER A 148 -1.97 -8.16 0.97
N ASN A 149 -3.16 -7.55 0.95
CA ASN A 149 -3.97 -7.37 2.16
C ASN A 149 -4.50 -8.71 2.70
N PHE A 150 -4.97 -9.59 1.80
CA PHE A 150 -5.38 -10.94 2.20
C PHE A 150 -4.26 -11.69 2.91
N MET A 151 -3.03 -11.55 2.40
CA MET A 151 -1.88 -12.21 3.02
C MET A 151 -1.55 -11.65 4.40
N VAL A 152 -1.67 -10.34 4.61
CA VAL A 152 -1.50 -9.75 5.95
C VAL A 152 -2.57 -10.25 6.92
N ILE A 153 -3.84 -10.32 6.49
CA ILE A 153 -4.92 -10.86 7.31
C ILE A 153 -4.61 -12.32 7.72
N PHE A 154 -4.24 -13.15 6.73
CA PHE A 154 -3.86 -14.54 6.99
C PHE A 154 -2.66 -14.63 7.94
N ALA A 155 -1.62 -13.84 7.68
CA ALA A 155 -0.38 -13.84 8.46
C ALA A 155 -0.62 -13.44 9.92
N THR A 156 -1.37 -12.37 10.17
CA THR A 156 -1.65 -11.90 11.54
C THR A 156 -2.50 -12.88 12.34
N LEU A 157 -3.49 -13.51 11.70
CA LEU A 157 -4.28 -14.59 12.34
C LEU A 157 -3.41 -15.83 12.62
N PHE A 158 -2.63 -16.27 11.65
CA PHE A 158 -1.74 -17.43 11.78
C PHE A 158 -0.71 -17.20 12.89
N VAL A 159 -0.02 -16.06 12.84
CA VAL A 159 1.01 -15.68 13.81
C VAL A 159 0.42 -15.56 15.20
N GLY A 160 -0.72 -14.87 15.36
CA GLY A 160 -1.39 -14.74 16.66
C GLY A 160 -1.81 -16.08 17.25
N TRP A 161 -2.33 -17.00 16.42
CA TRP A 161 -2.75 -18.33 16.86
C TRP A 161 -1.55 -19.22 17.21
N VAL A 162 -0.56 -19.31 16.34
CA VAL A 162 0.61 -20.21 16.52
C VAL A 162 1.49 -19.74 17.67
N ALA A 163 1.63 -18.45 17.88
CA ALA A 163 2.47 -17.88 18.95
C ALA A 163 1.95 -18.22 20.36
N SER A 164 0.66 -18.56 20.51
CA SER A 164 0.13 -19.06 21.80
C SER A 164 0.74 -20.41 22.21
N TYR A 165 1.23 -21.19 21.24
CA TYR A 165 1.91 -22.46 21.48
C TYR A 165 3.43 -22.30 21.49
N ASN A 166 3.99 -21.71 20.44
CA ASN A 166 5.43 -21.47 20.30
C ASN A 166 5.71 -20.26 19.42
N TRP A 167 6.34 -19.24 20.00
CA TRP A 167 6.64 -17.99 19.30
C TRP A 167 7.64 -18.14 18.12
N HIS A 168 8.56 -19.14 18.18
CA HIS A 168 9.50 -19.41 17.05
C HIS A 168 8.76 -19.86 15.80
N ILE A 169 7.70 -20.67 15.95
CA ILE A 169 6.93 -21.17 14.80
C ILE A 169 6.20 -20.00 14.11
N ALA A 170 5.88 -18.92 14.81
CA ALA A 170 5.25 -17.75 14.23
C ALA A 170 6.09 -17.13 13.08
N PHE A 171 7.41 -17.17 13.18
CA PHE A 171 8.30 -16.67 12.14
C PHE A 171 8.29 -17.50 10.84
N THR A 172 7.70 -18.69 10.83
CA THR A 172 7.54 -19.49 9.61
C THR A 172 6.72 -18.75 8.52
N VAL A 173 5.95 -17.73 8.89
CA VAL A 173 5.26 -16.85 7.95
C VAL A 173 6.24 -16.20 6.95
N TYR A 174 7.49 -15.99 7.34
CA TYR A 174 8.53 -15.44 6.48
C TYR A 174 9.11 -16.45 5.47
N LEU A 175 8.60 -17.69 5.41
CA LEU A 175 8.88 -18.66 4.35
C LEU A 175 7.98 -18.51 3.11
N ILE A 176 6.94 -17.68 3.19
CA ILE A 176 6.01 -17.41 2.07
C ILE A 176 6.73 -16.99 0.78
N PRO A 177 7.86 -16.24 0.79
CA PRO A 177 8.64 -15.92 -0.40
C PRO A 177 9.14 -17.14 -1.20
N LEU A 178 9.14 -18.33 -0.64
CA LEU A 178 9.44 -19.56 -1.38
C LEU A 178 8.40 -19.82 -2.49
N ILE A 179 7.15 -19.39 -2.32
CA ILE A 179 6.10 -19.55 -3.33
C ILE A 179 6.44 -18.80 -4.63
N PRO A 180 6.65 -17.46 -4.62
CA PRO A 180 7.06 -16.75 -5.83
C PRO A 180 8.46 -17.17 -6.32
N LEU A 181 9.37 -17.60 -5.43
CA LEU A 181 10.68 -18.11 -5.82
C LEU A 181 10.58 -19.39 -6.65
N CYS A 182 9.73 -20.33 -6.27
CA CYS A 182 9.43 -21.54 -7.06
C CYS A 182 8.75 -21.23 -8.40
N LEU A 183 7.97 -20.15 -8.46
CA LEU A 183 7.25 -19.73 -9.65
C LEU A 183 8.06 -18.78 -10.55
N ILE A 184 9.29 -18.41 -10.18
CA ILE A 184 10.08 -17.39 -10.87
C ILE A 184 10.32 -17.70 -12.36
N GLN A 185 10.43 -18.97 -12.73
CA GLN A 185 10.61 -19.40 -14.11
C GLN A 185 9.45 -18.97 -15.02
N PHE A 186 8.20 -18.94 -14.50
CA PHE A 186 7.01 -18.53 -15.24
C PHE A 186 6.87 -17.00 -15.37
N MET A 187 7.69 -16.25 -14.66
CA MET A 187 7.74 -14.77 -14.72
C MET A 187 8.77 -14.27 -15.73
N THR A 188 9.63 -15.15 -16.27
CA THR A 188 10.68 -14.77 -17.20
C THR A 188 10.10 -14.23 -18.50
N ARG A 189 10.72 -13.18 -19.06
CA ARG A 189 10.34 -12.62 -20.37
C ARG A 189 10.31 -13.68 -21.45
N LYS A 190 11.31 -14.59 -21.47
CA LYS A 190 11.40 -15.68 -22.42
C LYS A 190 10.15 -16.57 -22.37
N TYR A 191 9.67 -16.89 -21.17
CA TYR A 191 8.47 -17.74 -21.00
C TYR A 191 7.20 -16.98 -21.43
N ILE A 192 7.04 -15.73 -20.96
CA ILE A 192 5.82 -14.93 -21.22
C ILE A 192 5.69 -14.63 -22.70
N TYR A 193 6.73 -14.07 -23.36
CA TYR A 193 6.68 -13.75 -24.78
C TYR A 193 6.68 -14.98 -25.68
N GLY A 194 7.29 -16.08 -25.26
CA GLY A 194 7.25 -17.35 -26.02
C GLY A 194 5.86 -18.04 -26.04
N HIS A 195 4.99 -17.70 -25.10
CA HIS A 195 3.64 -18.26 -24.99
C HIS A 195 2.54 -17.18 -25.11
N ARG A 196 2.88 -15.94 -25.42
CA ARG A 196 1.93 -14.87 -25.62
C ARG A 196 1.21 -15.02 -26.94
N ILE A 197 -0.10 -14.76 -26.94
CA ILE A 197 -0.94 -14.70 -28.14
C ILE A 197 -1.27 -13.23 -28.36
N ASP A 198 -0.64 -12.61 -29.39
CA ASP A 198 -0.94 -11.24 -29.77
C ASP A 198 -2.26 -11.17 -30.55
N TYR A 199 -3.01 -10.10 -30.37
CA TYR A 199 -4.20 -9.86 -31.20
C TYR A 199 -3.75 -9.33 -32.57
N PRO A 200 -4.04 -10.06 -33.69
CA PRO A 200 -3.76 -9.53 -35.00
C PRO A 200 -4.67 -8.32 -35.24
N ASN A 201 -4.08 -7.14 -35.47
CA ASN A 201 -4.78 -5.92 -35.86
C ASN A 201 -5.55 -5.13 -34.79
N GLU A 202 -5.42 -5.38 -33.50
CA GLU A 202 -5.83 -4.35 -32.56
C GLU A 202 -4.73 -3.30 -32.46
N PHE A 203 -5.05 -2.13 -32.98
CA PHE A 203 -4.32 -0.88 -32.78
C PHE A 203 -4.00 -0.76 -31.29
N VAL A 204 -2.77 -1.07 -30.90
CA VAL A 204 -2.27 -0.62 -29.61
C VAL A 204 -2.37 0.89 -29.69
N PRO A 205 -3.33 1.54 -28.98
CA PRO A 205 -3.36 2.98 -29.01
C PRO A 205 -1.96 3.38 -28.60
N PRO A 206 -1.26 4.24 -29.39
CA PRO A 206 0.02 4.76 -28.96
C PRO A 206 -0.22 5.22 -27.54
N VAL A 207 0.69 4.85 -26.63
CA VAL A 207 0.67 5.41 -25.27
C VAL A 207 0.47 6.89 -25.55
N HIS A 208 -0.75 7.39 -25.31
CA HIS A 208 -1.05 8.78 -25.61
C HIS A 208 -0.06 9.53 -24.74
N GLU A 209 0.99 10.05 -25.37
CA GLU A 209 1.71 11.15 -24.73
C GLU A 209 0.59 12.12 -24.37
N PRO A 210 0.43 12.43 -23.08
CA PRO A 210 -0.65 13.30 -22.65
C PRO A 210 -0.58 14.54 -23.53
N SER A 211 -1.63 14.80 -24.28
CA SER A 211 -1.73 16.00 -25.12
C SER A 211 -1.41 17.16 -24.20
N ARG A 212 -0.44 17.98 -24.63
CA ARG A 212 -0.01 19.15 -23.85
C ARG A 212 -1.28 19.93 -23.47
N PRO A 213 -1.59 20.13 -22.17
CA PRO A 213 -2.82 20.80 -21.79
C PRO A 213 -2.86 22.18 -22.50
N SER A 214 -4.04 22.57 -22.97
CA SER A 214 -4.20 23.89 -23.58
C SER A 214 -3.93 24.98 -22.53
N ASP A 215 -3.53 26.17 -22.96
CA ASP A 215 -3.31 27.28 -22.03
C ASP A 215 -4.60 27.63 -21.24
N ASP A 216 -5.78 27.37 -21.80
CA ASP A 216 -7.08 27.50 -21.15
C ASP A 216 -7.28 26.45 -20.04
N ASP A 217 -6.88 25.19 -20.28
CA ASP A 217 -6.92 24.12 -19.28
C ASP A 217 -6.01 24.45 -18.09
N ILE A 218 -4.83 24.99 -18.38
CA ILE A 218 -3.86 25.44 -17.35
C ILE A 218 -4.43 26.62 -16.55
N ALA A 219 -5.08 27.58 -17.23
CA ALA A 219 -5.69 28.74 -16.59
C ALA A 219 -6.88 28.33 -15.72
N GLN A 220 -7.71 27.38 -16.17
CA GLN A 220 -8.83 26.85 -15.44
C GLN A 220 -8.37 26.05 -14.21
N ALA A 221 -7.37 25.18 -14.36
CA ALA A 221 -6.81 24.42 -13.24
C ALA A 221 -6.15 25.33 -12.19
N LYS A 222 -5.51 26.43 -12.60
CA LYS A 222 -4.97 27.44 -11.67
C LYS A 222 -6.08 28.20 -10.91
N ARG A 223 -7.23 28.44 -11.54
CA ARG A 223 -8.36 29.17 -10.91
C ARG A 223 -9.18 28.28 -10.00
N THR A 224 -9.43 27.05 -10.39
CA THR A 224 -10.34 26.13 -9.71
C THR A 224 -9.61 25.16 -8.75
N GLY A 225 -8.31 24.99 -8.90
CA GLY A 225 -7.54 23.96 -8.21
C GLY A 225 -7.87 22.53 -8.63
N LYS A 226 -8.78 22.35 -9.63
CA LYS A 226 -9.25 21.05 -10.12
C LYS A 226 -8.58 20.71 -11.45
N PRO A 227 -8.28 19.42 -11.72
CA PRO A 227 -7.79 19.00 -13.03
C PRO A 227 -8.87 19.23 -14.09
N ALA A 228 -8.50 19.83 -15.20
CA ALA A 228 -9.41 20.20 -16.29
C ALA A 228 -9.86 19.00 -17.17
N GLY A 229 -9.49 17.75 -16.80
CA GLY A 229 -9.89 16.54 -17.53
C GLY A 229 -9.06 15.31 -17.12
N PRO A 230 -9.43 14.10 -17.58
CA PRO A 230 -8.81 12.84 -17.17
C PRO A 230 -7.34 12.67 -17.57
N ASN A 231 -6.83 13.50 -18.47
CA ASN A 231 -5.43 13.50 -18.93
C ASN A 231 -4.65 14.73 -18.46
N PHE A 232 -5.22 15.53 -17.53
CA PHE A 232 -4.56 16.71 -17.02
C PHE A 232 -3.46 16.34 -16.03
N HIS A 233 -2.25 16.87 -16.24
CA HIS A 233 -1.12 16.71 -15.33
C HIS A 233 -0.59 18.08 -14.90
N TYR A 234 -0.41 18.28 -13.60
CA TYR A 234 0.20 19.48 -13.07
C TYR A 234 1.68 19.57 -13.43
N GLN A 235 2.21 20.77 -13.64
CA GLN A 235 3.60 20.98 -14.04
C GLN A 235 4.33 21.97 -13.13
N GLY A 236 5.66 21.88 -13.09
CA GLY A 236 6.53 22.83 -12.41
C GLY A 236 6.38 22.88 -10.88
N LYS A 237 6.51 24.06 -10.30
CA LYS A 237 6.47 24.27 -8.85
C LYS A 237 5.14 23.88 -8.22
N LEU A 238 4.02 24.02 -8.94
CA LEU A 238 2.69 23.66 -8.42
C LEU A 238 2.58 22.13 -8.23
N SER A 239 3.06 21.33 -9.17
CA SER A 239 3.13 19.88 -9.06
C SER A 239 3.91 19.44 -7.81
N LEU A 240 5.09 20.02 -7.57
CA LEU A 240 5.89 19.68 -6.39
C LEU A 240 5.24 20.13 -5.07
N MET A 241 4.56 21.26 -5.04
CA MET A 241 3.86 21.74 -3.84
C MET A 241 2.66 20.84 -3.49
N LEU A 242 1.90 20.42 -4.51
CA LEU A 242 0.78 19.49 -4.31
C LEU A 242 1.27 18.10 -3.88
N LEU A 243 2.36 17.62 -4.48
CA LEU A 243 3.01 16.37 -4.05
C LEU A 243 3.42 16.45 -2.58
N ALA A 244 4.08 17.53 -2.16
CA ALA A 244 4.50 17.71 -0.78
C ALA A 244 3.29 17.70 0.19
N GLY A 245 2.18 18.30 -0.21
CA GLY A 245 0.92 18.25 0.56
C GLY A 245 0.36 16.84 0.68
N LEU A 246 0.34 16.07 -0.41
CA LEU A 246 -0.09 14.66 -0.41
C LEU A 246 0.85 13.78 0.42
N MET A 247 2.17 14.00 0.31
CA MET A 247 3.17 13.30 1.11
C MET A 247 3.00 13.56 2.60
N ALA A 248 2.76 14.83 3.00
CA ALA A 248 2.53 15.20 4.38
C ALA A 248 1.23 14.58 4.93
N LEU A 249 0.13 14.63 4.17
CA LEU A 249 -1.13 14.00 4.56
C LEU A 249 -0.98 12.49 4.70
N TYR A 250 -0.30 11.83 3.76
CA TYR A 250 -0.09 10.39 3.79
C TYR A 250 0.83 9.97 4.94
N PHE A 251 1.91 10.71 5.16
CA PHE A 251 2.81 10.51 6.30
C PHE A 251 2.04 10.54 7.62
N ILE A 252 1.26 11.62 7.88
CA ILE A 252 0.56 11.80 9.15
C ILE A 252 -0.57 10.77 9.31
N ALA A 253 -1.33 10.48 8.24
CA ALA A 253 -2.39 9.48 8.27
C ALA A 253 -1.82 8.08 8.58
N THR A 254 -0.73 7.69 7.91
CA THR A 254 -0.06 6.40 8.16
C THR A 254 0.54 6.37 9.56
N TYR A 255 1.30 7.39 9.96
CA TYR A 255 1.87 7.50 11.30
C TYR A 255 0.80 7.31 12.37
N GLY A 256 -0.35 7.99 12.24
CA GLY A 256 -1.42 7.94 13.22
C GLY A 256 -2.13 6.59 13.30
N THR A 257 -2.24 5.86 12.18
CA THR A 257 -2.92 4.56 12.13
C THR A 257 -2.03 3.38 12.48
N GLU A 258 -0.72 3.48 12.23
CA GLU A 258 0.23 2.41 12.53
C GLU A 258 0.44 2.17 14.04
N VAL A 259 -0.07 3.05 14.90
CA VAL A 259 -0.12 2.78 16.35
C VAL A 259 -0.77 1.43 16.69
N VAL A 260 -1.69 0.95 15.86
CA VAL A 260 -2.30 -0.39 16.01
C VAL A 260 -1.23 -1.48 15.95
N SER A 261 -0.35 -1.42 14.96
CA SER A 261 0.68 -2.44 14.76
C SER A 261 1.72 -2.48 15.89
N TYR A 262 2.02 -1.32 16.50
CA TYR A 262 3.08 -1.20 17.51
C TYR A 262 2.60 -1.29 18.94
N TYR A 263 1.45 -0.73 19.28
CA TYR A 263 1.00 -0.57 20.67
C TYR A 263 -0.20 -1.43 21.05
N LEU A 264 -1.01 -1.89 20.07
CA LEU A 264 -2.14 -2.78 20.36
C LEU A 264 -1.73 -4.06 21.09
N PRO A 265 -0.63 -4.77 20.70
CA PRO A 265 -0.20 -5.98 21.37
C PRO A 265 0.12 -5.78 22.87
N PHE A 266 0.74 -4.65 23.20
CA PHE A 266 1.07 -4.32 24.60
C PHE A 266 -0.19 -3.90 25.36
N THR A 267 -1.01 -3.02 24.79
CA THR A 267 -2.28 -2.60 25.40
C THR A 267 -3.21 -3.78 25.67
N MET A 268 -3.37 -4.72 24.72
CA MET A 268 -4.22 -5.89 24.92
C MET A 268 -3.63 -6.87 25.93
N LYS A 269 -2.30 -6.97 26.03
CA LYS A 269 -1.61 -7.76 27.04
C LYS A 269 -1.91 -7.24 28.46
N ASP A 270 -1.90 -5.91 28.68
CA ASP A 270 -2.22 -5.30 29.97
C ASP A 270 -3.63 -5.66 30.46
N TYR A 271 -4.55 -5.97 29.54
CA TYR A 271 -5.90 -6.43 29.83
C TYR A 271 -6.05 -7.96 29.80
N HIS A 272 -4.92 -8.71 29.88
CA HIS A 272 -4.88 -10.18 29.91
C HIS A 272 -5.49 -10.87 28.68
N LEU A 273 -5.48 -10.21 27.52
CA LEU A 273 -5.93 -10.77 26.26
C LEU A 273 -4.81 -11.58 25.58
N SER A 274 -5.20 -12.64 24.87
CA SER A 274 -4.24 -13.53 24.23
C SER A 274 -3.62 -12.95 22.95
N THR A 275 -2.47 -13.49 22.53
CA THR A 275 -1.87 -13.15 21.23
C THR A 275 -2.80 -13.47 20.06
N GLY A 276 -3.66 -14.48 20.20
CA GLY A 276 -4.71 -14.81 19.25
C GLY A 276 -5.73 -13.67 19.10
N ASP A 277 -6.15 -13.06 20.21
CA ASP A 277 -7.07 -11.92 20.21
C ASP A 277 -6.46 -10.70 19.53
N VAL A 278 -5.15 -10.44 19.74
CA VAL A 278 -4.40 -9.40 19.05
C VAL A 278 -4.35 -9.67 17.54
N GLY A 279 -4.11 -10.94 17.15
CA GLY A 279 -4.13 -11.37 15.76
C GLY A 279 -5.48 -11.11 15.09
N VAL A 280 -6.60 -11.42 15.78
CA VAL A 280 -7.96 -11.14 15.28
C VAL A 280 -8.18 -9.64 15.13
N ALA A 281 -7.83 -8.84 16.13
CA ALA A 281 -7.99 -7.39 16.09
C ALA A 281 -7.21 -6.76 14.93
N THR A 282 -5.95 -7.14 14.75
CA THR A 282 -5.10 -6.67 13.65
C THR A 282 -5.64 -7.12 12.29
N ALA A 283 -6.11 -8.37 12.18
CA ALA A 283 -6.74 -8.87 10.96
C ALA A 283 -8.01 -8.08 10.60
N MET A 284 -8.82 -7.68 11.61
CA MET A 284 -10.02 -6.86 11.40
C MET A 284 -9.68 -5.46 10.87
N TYR A 285 -8.55 -4.87 11.27
CA TYR A 285 -8.05 -3.62 10.68
C TYR A 285 -7.82 -3.75 9.17
N PHE A 286 -7.07 -4.76 8.74
CA PHE A 286 -6.78 -4.97 7.31
C PHE A 286 -8.01 -5.42 6.53
N ALA A 287 -8.89 -6.21 7.13
CA ALA A 287 -10.16 -6.63 6.52
C ALA A 287 -11.06 -5.42 6.26
N SER A 288 -11.21 -4.52 7.23
CA SER A 288 -12.02 -3.31 7.08
C SER A 288 -11.40 -2.32 6.08
N ALA A 289 -10.07 -2.16 6.08
CA ALA A 289 -9.37 -1.35 5.09
C ALA A 289 -9.54 -1.91 3.66
N THR A 290 -9.51 -3.23 3.50
CA THR A 290 -9.80 -3.88 2.21
C THR A 290 -11.25 -3.67 1.79
N LEU A 291 -12.20 -3.85 2.71
CA LEU A 291 -13.62 -3.66 2.46
C LEU A 291 -13.92 -2.22 2.01
N SER A 292 -13.33 -1.23 2.67
CA SER A 292 -13.51 0.18 2.31
C SER A 292 -12.95 0.51 0.93
N GLY A 293 -11.87 -0.12 0.50
CA GLY A 293 -11.36 -0.02 -0.86
C GLY A 293 -12.38 -0.45 -1.92
N PHE A 294 -13.14 -1.52 -1.67
CA PHE A 294 -14.25 -1.93 -2.57
C PHE A 294 -15.45 -0.98 -2.52
N ILE A 295 -15.71 -0.36 -1.38
CA ILE A 295 -16.82 0.58 -1.18
C ILE A 295 -16.46 1.99 -1.70
N LEU A 296 -15.18 2.29 -1.87
CA LEU A 296 -14.67 3.62 -2.23
C LEU A 296 -15.45 4.32 -3.37
N PRO A 297 -15.73 3.68 -4.52
CA PRO A 297 -16.49 4.35 -5.58
C PRO A 297 -17.90 4.77 -5.16
N LYS A 298 -18.53 3.97 -4.28
CA LYS A 298 -19.85 4.31 -3.70
C LYS A 298 -19.73 5.40 -2.64
N ALA A 299 -18.69 5.34 -1.81
CA ALA A 299 -18.42 6.35 -0.78
C ALA A 299 -18.21 7.72 -1.42
N ILE A 300 -17.42 7.82 -2.49
CA ILE A 300 -17.20 9.08 -3.21
C ILE A 300 -18.50 9.63 -3.80
N LYS A 301 -19.37 8.78 -4.37
CA LYS A 301 -20.67 9.21 -4.90
C LYS A 301 -21.61 9.76 -3.82
N VAL A 302 -21.60 9.16 -2.62
CA VAL A 302 -22.48 9.54 -1.52
C VAL A 302 -21.93 10.73 -0.75
N CYS A 303 -20.65 10.68 -0.37
CA CYS A 303 -20.01 11.66 0.48
C CYS A 303 -19.43 12.85 -0.31
N ARG A 304 -19.22 12.68 -1.63
CA ARG A 304 -18.70 13.72 -2.55
C ARG A 304 -17.43 14.39 -1.97
N GLU A 305 -17.47 15.70 -1.84
CA GLU A 305 -16.36 16.53 -1.34
C GLU A 305 -15.94 16.19 0.10
N TRP A 306 -16.83 15.60 0.91
CA TRP A 306 -16.59 15.25 2.31
C TRP A 306 -15.91 13.87 2.51
N THR A 307 -15.57 13.17 1.43
CA THR A 307 -15.07 11.79 1.51
C THR A 307 -13.79 11.69 2.35
N MET A 308 -12.84 12.62 2.20
CA MET A 308 -11.58 12.63 2.94
C MET A 308 -11.80 12.96 4.42
N GLU A 309 -12.63 13.95 4.72
CA GLU A 309 -12.94 14.39 6.09
C GLU A 309 -13.68 13.29 6.86
N ILE A 310 -14.64 12.62 6.22
CA ILE A 310 -15.36 11.48 6.81
C ILE A 310 -14.38 10.33 7.08
N ALA A 311 -13.47 10.05 6.16
CA ALA A 311 -12.46 9.01 6.34
C ALA A 311 -11.51 9.35 7.50
N LEU A 312 -11.02 10.59 7.59
CA LEU A 312 -10.23 11.07 8.74
C LEU A 312 -11.03 11.02 10.05
N PHE A 313 -12.30 11.41 10.03
CA PHE A 313 -13.18 11.31 11.20
C PHE A 313 -13.31 9.88 11.70
N LEU A 314 -13.50 8.91 10.81
CA LEU A 314 -13.56 7.49 11.20
C LEU A 314 -12.27 7.03 11.86
N VAL A 315 -11.10 7.46 11.37
CA VAL A 315 -9.82 7.14 12.00
C VAL A 315 -9.70 7.76 13.38
N VAL A 316 -10.01 9.06 13.51
CA VAL A 316 -9.96 9.77 14.80
C VAL A 316 -10.91 9.15 15.81
N PHE A 317 -12.15 8.86 15.39
CA PHE A 317 -13.15 8.21 16.23
C PHE A 317 -12.67 6.84 16.70
N GLY A 318 -12.13 6.01 15.81
CA GLY A 318 -11.59 4.70 16.15
C GLY A 318 -10.42 4.76 17.14
N LEU A 319 -9.51 5.73 16.98
CA LEU A 319 -8.39 5.95 17.91
C LEU A 319 -8.87 6.29 19.32
N PHE A 320 -9.79 7.24 19.45
CA PHE A 320 -10.37 7.60 20.76
C PHE A 320 -11.19 6.44 21.34
N PHE A 321 -11.92 5.71 20.50
CA PHE A 321 -12.73 4.58 20.94
C PHE A 321 -11.86 3.48 21.57
N VAL A 322 -10.72 3.15 20.92
CA VAL A 322 -9.72 2.21 21.44
C VAL A 322 -9.01 2.75 22.68
N GLY A 323 -8.63 4.03 22.66
CA GLY A 323 -7.85 4.65 23.75
C GLY A 323 -8.62 4.88 25.05
N VAL A 324 -9.95 4.97 24.99
CA VAL A 324 -10.80 5.29 26.16
C VAL A 324 -11.52 4.04 26.69
N LEU A 325 -11.94 3.14 25.80
CA LEU A 325 -12.73 1.97 26.16
C LEU A 325 -11.85 0.71 26.18
N HIS A 326 -11.84 -0.04 27.28
CA HIS A 326 -10.88 -1.10 27.56
C HIS A 326 -11.50 -2.50 27.59
N ALA A 327 -12.45 -2.79 26.69
CA ALA A 327 -13.04 -4.12 26.57
C ALA A 327 -12.63 -4.76 25.23
N TYR A 328 -12.53 -6.08 25.18
CA TYR A 328 -12.16 -6.80 23.96
C TYR A 328 -12.96 -6.37 22.73
N TRP A 329 -14.29 -6.29 22.87
CA TRP A 329 -15.17 -5.88 21.77
C TRP A 329 -14.97 -4.42 21.34
N THR A 330 -14.56 -3.55 22.26
CA THR A 330 -14.28 -2.14 21.92
C THR A 330 -13.00 -2.01 21.11
N TYR A 331 -12.00 -2.84 21.38
CA TYR A 331 -10.81 -2.93 20.52
C TYR A 331 -11.18 -3.35 19.11
N ILE A 332 -11.93 -4.44 18.95
CA ILE A 332 -12.34 -4.97 17.64
C ILE A 332 -13.13 -3.92 16.84
N VAL A 333 -14.15 -3.31 17.46
CA VAL A 333 -15.02 -2.33 16.79
C VAL A 333 -14.25 -1.04 16.46
N GLY A 334 -13.45 -0.51 17.39
CA GLY A 334 -12.67 0.71 17.18
C GLY A 334 -11.63 0.54 16.08
N ILE A 335 -10.91 -0.59 16.07
CA ILE A 335 -9.92 -0.92 15.04
C ILE A 335 -10.58 -1.14 13.67
N PHE A 336 -11.75 -1.79 13.65
CA PHE A 336 -12.53 -1.95 12.42
C PHE A 336 -12.93 -0.59 11.82
N ILE A 337 -13.43 0.33 12.64
CA ILE A 337 -13.79 1.69 12.21
C ILE A 337 -12.58 2.45 11.71
N MET A 338 -11.44 2.34 12.40
CA MET A 338 -10.16 2.93 12.00
C MET A 338 -9.71 2.45 10.61
N GLY A 339 -9.76 1.12 10.40
CA GLY A 339 -9.39 0.51 9.13
C GLY A 339 -10.30 0.94 7.98
N LEU A 340 -11.63 1.11 8.22
CA LEU A 340 -12.54 1.69 7.22
C LEU A 340 -12.09 3.08 6.77
N GLY A 341 -11.70 3.94 7.70
CA GLY A 341 -11.22 5.28 7.39
C GLY A 341 -9.92 5.25 6.58
N TYR A 342 -8.90 4.52 7.07
CA TYR A 342 -7.59 4.44 6.40
C TYR A 342 -7.67 3.84 5.01
N GLY A 343 -8.50 2.81 4.82
CA GLY A 343 -8.69 2.17 3.52
C GLY A 343 -9.39 3.06 2.47
N ILE A 344 -9.99 4.21 2.87
CA ILE A 344 -10.46 5.26 1.96
C ILE A 344 -9.33 6.26 1.68
N ILE A 345 -8.57 6.68 2.71
CA ILE A 345 -7.53 7.71 2.61
C ILE A 345 -6.43 7.30 1.62
N GLN A 346 -5.92 6.08 1.77
CA GLN A 346 -4.77 5.60 0.99
C GLN A 346 -5.02 5.60 -0.53
N PRO A 347 -6.08 4.99 -1.07
CA PRO A 347 -6.31 5.00 -2.52
C PRO A 347 -6.66 6.39 -3.06
N LEU A 348 -7.30 7.26 -2.28
CA LEU A 348 -7.54 8.65 -2.68
C LEU A 348 -6.22 9.42 -2.86
N ILE A 349 -5.25 9.24 -1.96
CA ILE A 349 -3.93 9.87 -2.08
C ILE A 349 -3.19 9.32 -3.30
N TYR A 350 -3.27 8.03 -3.57
CA TYR A 350 -2.64 7.42 -4.76
C TYR A 350 -3.25 7.95 -6.05
N ASP A 351 -4.58 8.04 -6.12
CA ASP A 351 -5.26 8.59 -7.28
C ASP A 351 -4.82 10.02 -7.57
N LYS A 352 -4.83 10.89 -6.56
CA LYS A 352 -4.37 12.27 -6.67
C LYS A 352 -2.89 12.39 -7.07
N THR A 353 -2.03 11.51 -6.57
CA THR A 353 -0.61 11.49 -6.93
C THR A 353 -0.42 11.22 -8.42
N SER A 354 -1.30 10.43 -9.05
CA SER A 354 -1.25 10.18 -10.48
C SER A 354 -1.51 11.44 -11.31
N TYR A 355 -2.39 12.34 -10.87
CA TYR A 355 -2.66 13.62 -11.53
C TYR A 355 -1.56 14.67 -11.30
N VAL A 356 -0.91 14.61 -10.14
CA VAL A 356 0.17 15.55 -9.78
C VAL A 356 1.45 15.27 -10.56
N ALA A 357 1.68 14.02 -10.97
CA ALA A 357 2.86 13.65 -11.77
C ALA A 357 2.84 14.33 -13.16
N PRO A 358 3.93 15.03 -13.57
CA PRO A 358 3.93 15.80 -14.82
C PRO A 358 3.82 14.94 -16.10
N ASN A 359 4.19 13.67 -16.01
CA ASN A 359 4.09 12.68 -17.09
C ASN A 359 4.15 11.26 -16.51
N THR A 360 3.81 10.26 -17.34
CA THR A 360 3.81 8.85 -16.93
C THR A 360 5.18 8.33 -16.50
N ALA A 361 6.26 8.85 -17.08
CA ALA A 361 7.63 8.48 -16.69
C ALA A 361 7.96 8.97 -15.26
N LYS A 362 7.53 10.17 -14.89
CA LYS A 362 7.71 10.74 -13.56
C LYS A 362 6.69 10.23 -12.54
N GLN A 363 5.61 9.61 -12.97
CA GLN A 363 4.61 9.03 -12.09
C GLN A 363 5.23 7.99 -11.13
N ASN A 364 6.09 7.12 -11.63
CA ASN A 364 6.80 6.14 -10.81
C ASN A 364 7.73 6.81 -9.78
N GLU A 365 8.38 7.90 -10.15
CA GLU A 365 9.23 8.69 -9.25
C GLU A 365 8.40 9.31 -8.11
N TYR A 366 7.24 9.90 -8.42
CA TYR A 366 6.34 10.51 -7.46
C TYR A 366 5.74 9.48 -6.50
N PHE A 367 5.34 8.31 -7.01
CA PHE A 367 4.93 7.20 -6.15
C PHE A 367 6.06 6.70 -5.25
N SER A 368 7.30 6.67 -5.74
CA SER A 368 8.46 6.28 -4.91
C SER A 368 8.69 7.26 -3.76
N TYR A 369 8.56 8.56 -4.00
CA TYR A 369 8.63 9.57 -2.94
C TYR A 369 7.50 9.43 -1.92
N LEU A 370 6.27 9.23 -2.40
CA LEU A 370 5.11 9.01 -1.56
C LEU A 370 5.28 7.78 -0.66
N LEU A 371 5.70 6.64 -1.23
CA LEU A 371 5.96 5.40 -0.51
C LEU A 371 7.11 5.55 0.49
N THR A 372 8.17 6.28 0.13
CA THR A 372 9.28 6.58 1.06
C THR A 372 8.76 7.32 2.29
N CYS A 373 7.92 8.36 2.10
CA CYS A 373 7.28 9.05 3.23
C CYS A 373 6.39 8.14 4.07
N ASN A 374 5.69 7.20 3.43
CA ASN A 374 4.89 6.20 4.14
C ASN A 374 5.76 5.33 5.06
N TYR A 375 6.84 4.75 4.54
CA TYR A 375 7.74 3.91 5.35
C TYR A 375 8.44 4.70 6.45
N ILE A 376 8.80 5.97 6.21
CA ILE A 376 9.32 6.86 7.27
C ILE A 376 8.24 7.07 8.34
N GLY A 377 6.98 7.33 7.95
CA GLY A 377 5.86 7.49 8.87
C GLY A 377 5.66 6.27 9.76
N ILE A 378 5.61 5.08 9.17
CA ILE A 378 5.53 3.80 9.89
C ILE A 378 6.67 3.67 10.90
N SER A 379 7.91 3.92 10.45
CA SER A 379 9.11 3.69 11.26
C SER A 379 9.27 4.68 12.42
N LEU A 380 8.71 5.88 12.32
CA LEU A 380 8.85 6.91 13.35
C LEU A 380 7.86 6.75 14.52
N VAL A 381 6.83 5.90 14.39
CA VAL A 381 5.78 5.72 15.41
C VAL A 381 6.36 5.46 16.81
N PRO A 382 7.21 4.45 17.04
CA PRO A 382 7.71 4.15 18.38
C PRO A 382 8.57 5.29 18.96
N PHE A 383 9.36 5.95 18.10
CA PHE A 383 10.26 7.02 18.55
C PHE A 383 9.48 8.26 18.97
N ILE A 384 8.48 8.68 18.19
CA ILE A 384 7.66 9.86 18.50
C ILE A 384 6.80 9.60 19.73
N ILE A 385 6.15 8.43 19.81
CA ILE A 385 5.34 8.07 20.97
C ILE A 385 6.21 7.89 22.21
N GLY A 386 7.38 7.25 22.09
CA GLY A 386 8.35 7.13 23.19
C GLY A 386 8.81 8.49 23.71
N ALA A 387 9.11 9.45 22.83
CA ALA A 387 9.43 10.82 23.21
C ALA A 387 8.24 11.53 23.88
N ALA A 388 7.03 11.37 23.34
CA ALA A 388 5.82 11.93 23.91
C ALA A 388 5.51 11.36 25.30
N ARG A 389 5.62 10.04 25.49
CA ARG A 389 5.46 9.40 26.83
C ARG A 389 6.41 9.98 27.85
N ARG A 390 7.69 10.20 27.49
CA ARG A 390 8.68 10.82 28.38
C ARG A 390 8.30 12.26 28.69
N LEU A 391 7.87 13.04 27.70
CA LEU A 391 7.51 14.46 27.87
C LEU A 391 6.29 14.64 28.79
N PHE A 392 5.28 13.78 28.63
CA PHE A 392 4.02 13.82 29.40
C PHE A 392 4.06 12.93 30.65
N ASN A 393 5.19 12.28 30.94
CA ASN A 393 5.38 11.34 32.05
C ASN A 393 4.27 10.27 32.14
N SER A 394 3.85 9.74 30.98
CA SER A 394 2.78 8.75 30.89
C SER A 394 3.34 7.34 30.72
N HIS A 395 2.87 6.42 31.54
CA HIS A 395 3.24 5.00 31.49
C HIS A 395 2.13 4.11 30.89
N SER A 396 0.97 4.69 30.57
CA SER A 396 -0.15 3.91 29.99
C SER A 396 0.03 3.67 28.50
N ASP A 397 -0.21 2.46 28.04
CA ASP A 397 -0.16 2.11 26.61
C ASP A 397 -1.32 2.73 25.83
N ASN A 398 -2.46 2.98 26.50
CA ASN A 398 -3.59 3.71 25.92
C ASN A 398 -3.25 5.16 25.53
N PHE A 399 -2.24 5.77 26.17
CA PHE A 399 -1.73 7.10 25.83
C PHE A 399 -1.40 7.19 24.34
N SER A 400 -0.84 6.14 23.76
CA SER A 400 -0.43 6.10 22.35
C SER A 400 -1.60 6.32 21.41
N PHE A 401 -2.77 5.72 21.67
CA PHE A 401 -3.98 5.89 20.88
C PHE A 401 -4.60 7.29 21.05
N ILE A 402 -4.68 7.77 22.29
CA ILE A 402 -5.24 9.09 22.61
C ILE A 402 -4.37 10.19 22.00
N PHE A 403 -3.04 10.10 22.14
CA PHE A 403 -2.10 11.09 21.61
C PHE A 403 -2.20 11.20 20.08
N ASN A 404 -2.22 10.06 19.37
CA ASN A 404 -2.42 10.05 17.93
C ASN A 404 -3.83 10.51 17.54
N GLY A 405 -4.84 10.23 18.36
CA GLY A 405 -6.19 10.76 18.19
C GLY A 405 -6.21 12.29 18.14
N PHE A 406 -5.49 12.96 19.04
CA PHE A 406 -5.37 14.43 19.03
C PHE A 406 -4.59 14.96 17.82
N ILE A 407 -3.51 14.29 17.41
CA ILE A 407 -2.77 14.67 16.19
C ILE A 407 -3.68 14.60 14.96
N LEU A 408 -4.39 13.48 14.78
CA LEU A 408 -5.27 13.33 13.62
C LEU A 408 -6.54 14.18 13.72
N LEU A 409 -7.00 14.52 14.92
CA LEU A 409 -8.06 15.52 15.12
C LEU A 409 -7.63 16.90 14.62
N ALA A 410 -6.40 17.32 14.92
CA ALA A 410 -5.86 18.56 14.38
C ALA A 410 -5.80 18.53 12.84
N VAL A 411 -5.38 17.40 12.26
CA VAL A 411 -5.36 17.22 10.80
C VAL A 411 -6.78 17.28 10.22
N LEU A 412 -7.76 16.66 10.87
CA LEU A 412 -9.18 16.71 10.47
C LEU A 412 -9.70 18.17 10.48
N LEU A 413 -9.39 18.94 11.50
CA LEU A 413 -9.79 20.36 11.59
C LEU A 413 -9.14 21.18 10.47
N ILE A 414 -7.87 20.94 10.16
CA ILE A 414 -7.18 21.57 9.02
C ILE A 414 -7.81 21.12 7.69
N ALA A 415 -8.18 19.86 7.56
CA ALA A 415 -8.85 19.34 6.37
C ALA A 415 -10.20 20.02 6.15
N ILE A 416 -11.02 20.15 7.19
CA ILE A 416 -12.31 20.86 7.14
C ILE A 416 -12.11 22.33 6.74
N TRP A 417 -11.08 23.00 7.31
CA TRP A 417 -10.77 24.38 6.96
C TRP A 417 -10.30 24.56 5.51
N LYS A 418 -9.49 23.59 5.01
CA LYS A 418 -8.93 23.58 3.65
C LYS A 418 -9.68 22.63 2.70
N ARG A 419 -10.95 22.35 2.93
CA ARG A 419 -11.70 21.32 2.21
C ARG A 419 -11.72 21.50 0.68
N HIS A 420 -11.69 22.73 0.18
CA HIS A 420 -11.64 23.03 -1.26
C HIS A 420 -10.22 22.96 -1.85
N SER A 421 -9.23 22.52 -1.07
CA SER A 421 -7.90 22.25 -1.59
C SER A 421 -7.87 20.96 -2.39
N PHE A 422 -7.15 20.94 -3.51
CA PHE A 422 -6.92 19.72 -4.30
C PHE A 422 -6.45 18.52 -3.46
N VAL A 423 -5.64 18.76 -2.41
CA VAL A 423 -5.13 17.69 -1.54
C VAL A 423 -6.24 16.98 -0.77
N ILE A 424 -7.29 17.69 -0.38
CA ILE A 424 -8.38 17.19 0.47
C ILE A 424 -9.61 16.77 -0.35
N GLU A 425 -10.06 17.61 -1.27
CA GLU A 425 -11.32 17.45 -2.01
C GLU A 425 -11.32 16.17 -2.85
N ALA A 426 -12.27 15.25 -2.64
CA ALA A 426 -12.48 14.11 -3.52
C ALA A 426 -13.25 14.58 -4.77
N ASP A 427 -12.67 14.40 -5.95
CA ASP A 427 -13.30 14.77 -7.22
C ASP A 427 -14.34 13.72 -7.61
N ALA A 428 -15.61 13.96 -7.25
CA ALA A 428 -16.72 13.07 -7.58
C ALA A 428 -16.97 13.00 -9.10
N ASP A 429 -16.69 14.07 -9.84
CA ASP A 429 -16.96 14.16 -11.27
C ASP A 429 -15.99 13.30 -12.09
N SER A 430 -14.74 13.12 -11.62
CA SER A 430 -13.78 12.24 -12.29
C SER A 430 -14.19 10.76 -12.22
N TYR A 431 -14.97 10.36 -11.21
CA TYR A 431 -15.51 9.00 -11.07
C TYR A 431 -16.84 8.81 -11.83
N GLU A 432 -17.58 9.88 -12.12
CA GLU A 432 -18.79 9.82 -12.92
C GLU A 432 -18.50 9.86 -14.43
N THR A 433 -17.45 10.54 -14.86
CA THR A 433 -17.05 10.69 -16.26
C THR A 433 -16.17 9.57 -16.80
N GLN A 434 -16.04 8.42 -16.13
CA GLN A 434 -15.64 7.20 -16.81
C GLN A 434 -16.90 6.59 -17.47
N PRO A 435 -17.32 7.07 -18.67
CA PRO A 435 -18.37 6.38 -19.37
C PRO A 435 -17.79 5.02 -19.77
N SER A 436 -18.64 4.03 -19.68
CA SER A 436 -18.63 2.82 -20.49
C SER A 436 -18.70 3.17 -22.02
N THR A 437 -18.01 4.17 -22.47
CA THR A 437 -17.89 4.59 -23.87
C THR A 437 -16.80 3.82 -24.60
N LEU A 438 -16.92 2.49 -24.53
CA LEU A 438 -16.56 1.59 -25.61
C LEU A 438 -17.86 1.06 -26.24
N GLY A 439 -18.86 1.93 -26.36
CA GLY A 439 -20.07 1.72 -27.10
C GLY A 439 -20.10 2.69 -28.27
N ARG A 440 -19.85 2.16 -29.47
CA ARG A 440 -20.13 2.76 -30.77
C ARG A 440 -19.25 3.96 -31.16
N ILE A 441 -18.00 3.71 -31.53
CA ILE A 441 -17.48 4.39 -32.71
C ILE A 441 -18.05 3.66 -33.91
N THR A 442 -19.24 4.06 -34.35
CA THR A 442 -19.66 3.85 -35.72
C THR A 442 -18.77 4.75 -36.54
N SER A 443 -17.67 4.23 -37.06
CA SER A 443 -16.92 4.90 -38.13
C SER A 443 -17.88 5.15 -39.29
N PRO A 444 -18.00 6.39 -39.81
CA PRO A 444 -18.68 6.59 -41.07
C PRO A 444 -17.92 5.80 -42.13
N ALA A 445 -18.62 4.95 -42.86
CA ALA A 445 -18.08 4.21 -43.98
C ALA A 445 -17.33 5.15 -44.94
N PRO A 446 -16.17 4.75 -45.47
CA PRO A 446 -15.45 5.56 -46.45
C PRO A 446 -16.37 5.75 -47.68
N LYS A 447 -16.60 7.00 -48.07
CA LYS A 447 -17.31 7.32 -49.31
C LYS A 447 -16.57 6.63 -50.49
N PRO A 448 -17.32 5.97 -51.40
CA PRO A 448 -16.70 5.36 -52.57
C PRO A 448 -16.01 6.44 -53.42
N ALA A 449 -14.80 6.16 -53.82
CA ALA A 449 -14.01 7.03 -54.71
C ALA A 449 -14.81 7.26 -56.01
N ALA A 450 -14.96 8.52 -56.40
CA ALA A 450 -15.54 8.92 -57.68
C ALA A 450 -14.69 8.37 -58.83
N PRO A 451 -15.30 7.88 -59.93
CA PRO A 451 -14.57 7.34 -61.05
C PRO A 451 -13.77 8.45 -61.76
N SER A 452 -12.49 8.19 -61.99
CA SER A 452 -11.60 9.03 -62.80
C SER A 452 -12.15 9.12 -64.20
N LYS A 453 -12.55 10.33 -64.64
CA LYS A 453 -12.73 10.63 -66.07
C LYS A 453 -11.35 10.79 -66.69
N LYS A 454 -11.22 10.12 -67.83
CA LYS A 454 -10.10 10.24 -68.75
C LYS A 454 -9.84 11.69 -69.14
#